data_3b2a6fc30f7730078d729d0bfbe13e66
#
_entry.id   3b2a6fc30f7730078d729d0bfbe13e66
#
_cell.length_a   1.000
_cell.length_b   1.000
_cell.length_c   1.000
_cell.angle_alpha   90.00
_cell.angle_beta   90.00
_cell.angle_gamma   90.00
#
_symmetry.space_group_name_H-M   'P 1'
#
loop_
_entity.id
_entity.type
_entity.pdbx_description
1 polymer ?
#
loop_
_entity_poly.entity_id
_entity_poly.type
_entity_poly.pdbx_seq_one_letter_code
_entity_poly.pdbx_strand_id
1 'polypeptide(L)'
;MKNVGHPILLLTFFSFFIFHFSFIQAQVSPFDYGLREATSGMGRYFALYNAHMAALQMGVEVDYEGIDTLEIELPPSFKTIPLGPKTDFKGLVLYVTNNAKHCALFSLTATATPLELDKALVNGRDFRSVSELAQGVKLLVLNDKHPWSERRGYGYKQYRADIIVLHDGLGLNAPVAPWNTDSTVLQASYYDIDTAAKTFRNLTMHRTKGCTFRTNLINISGQYNLSIENVHVTTPKSKMIADGIFSLSNSARISFFDVTVDGTYSGYGATRDYGYAFSMNNVWDAHFQRVVADGNWGVFGTNNLSHTQLFDCDINRFDIHCYGRDVWLKGCTLRQRQTQFASMYGTVEYDSCHFIDCIPLRIRSSYNAYTPFDIVMHDCTFELTPRYHALVNVMLLDTADNPRPELKEKCWPNLLVDGMTVIVPWTVGKLYAYDPCDNLKDLRREIGYINRVELKNIKMVRPSGRPVKIPIKLTTHEFIPENAVEFTIE
;
A
#
# COMPACT_ATOMS: atom_id res chain seq x y z
N MET A 1 -13.97 40.59 69.75
CA MET A 1 -13.08 39.72 69.01
C MET A 1 -13.84 38.49 68.57
N LYS A 2 -14.31 38.43 67.32
CA LYS A 2 -15.02 37.27 66.76
C LYS A 2 -14.08 36.51 65.83
N ASN A 3 -13.87 35.24 66.13
CA ASN A 3 -13.12 34.29 65.34
C ASN A 3 -13.72 34.15 63.95
N VAL A 4 -12.93 34.53 62.93
CA VAL A 4 -13.13 34.16 61.53
C VAL A 4 -11.98 33.19 61.17
N GLY A 5 -12.23 31.95 61.33
CA GLY A 5 -11.28 30.91 61.00
C GLY A 5 -11.97 29.75 60.27
N HIS A 6 -11.48 29.48 59.02
CA HIS A 6 -11.62 28.23 58.27
C HIS A 6 -12.84 27.90 57.43
N PRO A 7 -13.01 28.56 56.27
CA PRO A 7 -13.55 27.82 55.15
C PRO A 7 -12.53 27.54 54.02
N ILE A 8 -11.30 28.13 54.03
CA ILE A 8 -10.37 28.03 52.87
C ILE A 8 -9.67 26.67 52.80
N LEU A 9 -9.47 25.98 53.93
CA LEU A 9 -8.77 24.69 53.93
C LEU A 9 -9.63 23.53 53.38
N LEU A 10 -10.94 23.58 53.52
CA LEU A 10 -11.84 22.54 53.02
C LEU A 10 -12.02 22.61 51.49
N LEU A 11 -12.02 23.82 50.92
CA LEU A 11 -12.12 23.98 49.45
C LEU A 11 -10.87 23.51 48.72
N THR A 12 -9.67 23.72 49.31
CA THR A 12 -8.40 23.28 48.72
C THR A 12 -8.26 21.76 48.76
N PHE A 13 -8.73 21.09 49.77
CA PHE A 13 -8.72 19.63 49.84
C PHE A 13 -9.73 18.99 48.87
N PHE A 14 -10.90 19.58 48.69
CA PHE A 14 -11.90 19.10 47.72
C PHE A 14 -11.46 19.33 46.31
N SER A 15 -10.81 20.46 45.99
CA SER A 15 -10.23 20.73 44.67
C SER A 15 -9.08 19.75 44.31
N PHE A 16 -8.26 19.38 45.32
CA PHE A 16 -7.15 18.43 45.09
C PHE A 16 -7.69 17.01 44.89
N PHE A 17 -8.77 16.61 45.54
CA PHE A 17 -9.42 15.32 45.30
C PHE A 17 -10.14 15.27 43.96
N ILE A 18 -10.79 16.32 43.51
CA ILE A 18 -11.44 16.38 42.19
C ILE A 18 -10.39 16.37 41.08
N PHE A 19 -9.24 17.05 41.25
CA PHE A 19 -8.16 17.03 40.27
C PHE A 19 -7.41 15.69 40.19
N HIS A 20 -7.34 14.92 41.27
CA HIS A 20 -6.70 13.59 41.23
C HIS A 20 -7.64 12.50 40.70
N PHE A 21 -8.94 12.64 40.77
CA PHE A 21 -9.89 11.70 40.17
C PHE A 21 -10.08 11.92 38.65
N SER A 22 -9.65 13.06 38.10
CA SER A 22 -9.81 13.37 36.67
C SER A 22 -8.73 12.74 35.77
N PHE A 23 -7.77 11.98 36.29
CA PHE A 23 -6.65 11.41 35.52
C PHE A 23 -6.61 9.88 35.51
N ILE A 24 -7.56 9.19 36.08
CA ILE A 24 -7.74 7.76 35.79
C ILE A 24 -8.55 7.70 34.50
N GLN A 25 -7.84 7.66 33.39
CA GLN A 25 -8.47 7.37 32.10
C GLN A 25 -9.12 5.99 32.24
N ALA A 26 -10.44 5.93 32.30
CA ALA A 26 -11.15 4.66 32.39
C ALA A 26 -10.70 3.80 31.21
N GLN A 27 -10.23 2.59 31.46
CA GLN A 27 -9.87 1.60 30.47
C GLN A 27 -10.88 0.48 30.51
N VAL A 28 -11.07 -0.19 29.38
CA VAL A 28 -11.94 -1.36 29.27
C VAL A 28 -11.06 -2.58 29.05
N SER A 29 -11.13 -3.54 29.94
CA SER A 29 -10.38 -4.79 29.79
C SER A 29 -11.26 -5.89 29.18
N PRO A 30 -10.74 -6.76 28.28
CA PRO A 30 -11.45 -7.96 27.84
C PRO A 30 -11.86 -8.89 29.00
N PHE A 31 -11.16 -8.81 30.13
CA PHE A 31 -11.53 -9.55 31.33
C PHE A 31 -12.90 -9.12 31.90
N ASP A 32 -13.27 -7.87 31.74
CA ASP A 32 -14.57 -7.35 32.20
C ASP A 32 -15.74 -7.87 31.36
N TYR A 33 -15.42 -8.46 30.19
CA TYR A 33 -16.37 -9.00 29.22
C TYR A 33 -16.31 -10.54 29.10
N GLY A 34 -15.86 -11.19 30.16
CA GLY A 34 -15.92 -12.65 30.29
C GLY A 34 -14.75 -13.39 29.66
N LEU A 35 -13.59 -12.75 29.42
CA LEU A 35 -12.44 -13.43 28.85
C LEU A 35 -11.89 -14.53 29.77
N ARG A 36 -11.94 -14.35 31.11
CA ARG A 36 -11.46 -15.35 32.09
C ARG A 36 -12.33 -16.59 32.12
N GLU A 37 -13.64 -16.42 31.93
CA GLU A 37 -14.64 -17.48 31.98
C GLU A 37 -14.77 -18.21 30.62
N ALA A 38 -14.21 -17.65 29.56
CA ALA A 38 -14.35 -18.17 28.21
C ALA A 38 -13.54 -19.45 28.01
N THR A 39 -14.20 -20.58 27.93
CA THR A 39 -13.59 -21.92 27.72
C THR A 39 -13.35 -22.26 26.25
N SER A 40 -13.96 -21.52 25.32
CA SER A 40 -13.84 -21.75 23.88
C SER A 40 -13.20 -20.57 23.14
N GLY A 41 -12.57 -20.82 21.98
CA GLY A 41 -12.02 -19.79 21.11
C GLY A 41 -13.08 -18.78 20.65
N MET A 42 -14.31 -19.25 20.40
CA MET A 42 -15.45 -18.40 20.07
C MET A 42 -15.87 -17.49 21.24
N GLY A 43 -15.90 -18.03 22.47
CA GLY A 43 -16.17 -17.22 23.65
C GLY A 43 -15.14 -16.11 23.85
N ARG A 44 -13.86 -16.44 23.68
CA ARG A 44 -12.76 -15.45 23.73
C ARG A 44 -12.87 -14.38 22.64
N TYR A 45 -13.29 -14.76 21.44
CA TYR A 45 -13.58 -13.78 20.38
C TYR A 45 -14.69 -12.81 20.80
N PHE A 46 -15.79 -13.29 21.39
CA PHE A 46 -16.89 -12.42 21.84
C PHE A 46 -16.45 -11.51 22.99
N ALA A 47 -15.61 -11.98 23.90
CA ALA A 47 -15.06 -11.13 24.95
C ALA A 47 -14.25 -9.96 24.37
N LEU A 48 -13.36 -10.21 23.40
CA LEU A 48 -12.65 -9.15 22.68
C LEU A 48 -13.60 -8.20 21.97
N TYR A 49 -14.55 -8.73 21.20
CA TYR A 49 -15.50 -7.93 20.45
C TYR A 49 -16.29 -6.98 21.37
N ASN A 50 -16.81 -7.50 22.47
CA ASN A 50 -17.60 -6.71 23.41
C ASN A 50 -16.75 -5.63 24.12
N ALA A 51 -15.51 -5.95 24.50
CA ALA A 51 -14.59 -4.99 25.10
C ALA A 51 -14.32 -3.81 24.13
N HIS A 52 -14.01 -4.09 22.87
CA HIS A 52 -13.80 -3.05 21.87
C HIS A 52 -15.05 -2.21 21.60
N MET A 53 -16.22 -2.85 21.53
CA MET A 53 -17.49 -2.13 21.39
C MET A 53 -17.75 -1.19 22.55
N ALA A 54 -17.53 -1.65 23.77
CA ALA A 54 -17.70 -0.83 24.98
C ALA A 54 -16.69 0.32 25.02
N ALA A 55 -15.42 0.04 24.74
CA ALA A 55 -14.38 1.06 24.68
C ALA A 55 -14.71 2.17 23.68
N LEU A 56 -15.19 1.83 22.49
CA LEU A 56 -15.65 2.80 21.51
C LEU A 56 -16.83 3.64 21.99
N GLN A 57 -17.82 3.02 22.63
CA GLN A 57 -18.99 3.73 23.16
C GLN A 57 -18.60 4.70 24.28
N MET A 58 -17.60 4.34 25.08
CA MET A 58 -17.10 5.14 26.18
C MET A 58 -16.02 6.15 25.78
N GLY A 59 -15.50 6.07 24.55
CA GLY A 59 -14.39 6.91 24.07
C GLY A 59 -13.07 6.65 24.78
N VAL A 60 -12.82 5.40 25.21
CA VAL A 60 -11.62 4.98 25.93
C VAL A 60 -10.85 3.89 25.18
N GLU A 61 -9.67 3.56 25.66
CA GLU A 61 -8.82 2.50 25.08
C GLU A 61 -9.16 1.13 25.70
N VAL A 62 -8.89 0.06 24.93
CA VAL A 62 -8.93 -1.32 25.45
C VAL A 62 -7.59 -1.62 26.11
N ASP A 63 -7.64 -2.10 27.35
CA ASP A 63 -6.47 -2.52 28.12
C ASP A 63 -6.23 -4.02 27.97
N TYR A 64 -5.06 -4.36 27.44
CA TYR A 64 -4.60 -5.73 27.25
C TYR A 64 -3.62 -6.19 28.34
N GLU A 65 -3.45 -5.43 29.42
CA GLU A 65 -2.55 -5.81 30.49
C GLU A 65 -2.90 -7.19 31.08
N GLY A 66 -1.90 -8.06 31.19
CA GLY A 66 -2.08 -9.43 31.68
C GLY A 66 -2.66 -10.42 30.65
N ILE A 67 -2.72 -10.04 29.37
CA ILE A 67 -3.14 -10.92 28.27
C ILE A 67 -1.95 -11.12 27.31
N ASP A 68 -1.09 -12.08 27.62
CA ASP A 68 0.11 -12.35 26.81
C ASP A 68 -0.22 -13.15 25.55
N THR A 69 -1.11 -14.13 25.68
CA THR A 69 -1.48 -15.04 24.59
C THR A 69 -2.97 -15.32 24.57
N LEU A 70 -3.55 -15.29 23.39
CA LEU A 70 -4.97 -15.55 23.21
C LEU A 70 -5.23 -16.38 21.95
N GLU A 71 -6.00 -17.44 22.09
CA GLU A 71 -6.50 -18.22 20.96
C GLU A 71 -7.98 -17.93 20.74
N ILE A 72 -8.34 -17.48 19.55
CA ILE A 72 -9.71 -17.18 19.17
C ILE A 72 -10.16 -18.02 17.97
N GLU A 73 -11.45 -18.29 17.93
CA GLU A 73 -12.10 -18.91 16.80
C GLU A 73 -13.20 -17.96 16.28
N LEU A 74 -13.11 -17.63 14.97
CA LEU A 74 -14.10 -16.77 14.34
C LEU A 74 -15.33 -17.60 13.94
N PRO A 75 -16.51 -17.29 14.46
CA PRO A 75 -17.74 -17.99 14.10
C PRO A 75 -18.13 -17.68 12.64
N PRO A 76 -18.94 -18.53 11.98
CA PRO A 76 -19.39 -18.29 10.60
C PRO A 76 -20.12 -16.97 10.38
N SER A 77 -20.77 -16.45 11.41
CA SER A 77 -21.50 -15.17 11.43
C SER A 77 -20.78 -14.09 12.24
N PHE A 78 -19.45 -14.14 12.30
CA PHE A 78 -18.72 -13.17 13.09
C PHE A 78 -18.87 -11.74 12.55
N LYS A 79 -18.66 -10.78 13.44
CA LYS A 79 -18.55 -9.36 13.12
C LYS A 79 -17.11 -8.92 13.27
N THR A 80 -16.64 -8.08 12.37
CA THR A 80 -15.32 -7.48 12.52
C THR A 80 -15.22 -6.69 13.82
N ILE A 81 -14.14 -6.86 14.57
CA ILE A 81 -13.87 -6.13 15.80
C ILE A 81 -13.52 -4.69 15.45
N PRO A 82 -14.34 -3.70 15.83
CA PRO A 82 -14.03 -2.31 15.53
C PRO A 82 -12.94 -1.80 16.47
N LEU A 83 -12.00 -1.01 15.92
CA LEU A 83 -10.89 -0.44 16.69
C LEU A 83 -11.18 1.02 17.07
N GLY A 84 -10.70 1.40 18.24
CA GLY A 84 -10.56 2.81 18.62
C GLY A 84 -9.36 3.47 17.94
N PRO A 85 -9.26 4.80 18.00
CA PRO A 85 -8.18 5.56 17.34
C PRO A 85 -6.80 5.25 17.90
N LYS A 86 -6.71 4.76 19.11
CA LYS A 86 -5.47 4.28 19.74
C LYS A 86 -5.69 2.88 20.27
N THR A 87 -4.98 1.92 19.68
CA THR A 87 -5.06 0.52 20.09
C THR A 87 -3.65 -0.02 20.27
N ASP A 88 -3.27 -0.29 21.50
CA ASP A 88 -2.01 -0.91 21.88
C ASP A 88 -2.30 -2.29 22.47
N PHE A 89 -1.90 -3.34 21.75
CA PHE A 89 -2.11 -4.73 22.17
C PHE A 89 -1.11 -5.21 23.23
N LYS A 90 -0.17 -4.36 23.65
CA LYS A 90 0.80 -4.66 24.72
C LYS A 90 1.67 -5.90 24.47
N GLY A 91 1.87 -6.28 23.22
CA GLY A 91 2.63 -7.47 22.85
C GLY A 91 1.81 -8.77 22.80
N LEU A 92 0.49 -8.67 22.77
CA LEU A 92 -0.41 -9.82 22.65
C LEU A 92 0.00 -10.74 21.49
N VAL A 93 0.08 -12.03 21.78
CA VAL A 93 0.21 -13.10 20.76
C VAL A 93 -1.16 -13.72 20.50
N LEU A 94 -1.72 -13.46 19.34
CA LEU A 94 -3.05 -13.87 18.94
C LEU A 94 -3.03 -15.04 17.96
N TYR A 95 -3.60 -16.17 18.34
CA TYR A 95 -3.81 -17.31 17.44
C TYR A 95 -5.23 -17.26 16.90
N VAL A 96 -5.37 -17.26 15.57
CA VAL A 96 -6.67 -17.11 14.91
C VAL A 96 -7.01 -18.36 14.12
N THR A 97 -8.10 -19.00 14.48
CA THR A 97 -8.78 -20.02 13.67
C THR A 97 -10.01 -19.41 13.04
N ASN A 98 -10.21 -19.59 11.74
CA ASN A 98 -11.30 -18.94 11.02
C ASN A 98 -12.12 -19.95 10.22
N ASN A 99 -13.42 -19.94 10.46
CA ASN A 99 -14.42 -20.68 9.70
C ASN A 99 -15.30 -19.79 8.80
N ALA A 100 -15.04 -18.48 8.77
CA ALA A 100 -15.79 -17.52 7.97
C ALA A 100 -15.16 -17.29 6.59
N LYS A 101 -15.98 -17.02 5.56
CA LYS A 101 -15.52 -16.99 4.16
C LYS A 101 -14.71 -15.77 3.75
N HIS A 102 -15.06 -14.61 4.16
CA HIS A 102 -14.37 -13.34 3.83
C HIS A 102 -14.51 -12.42 5.01
N CYS A 103 -13.41 -12.04 5.62
CA CYS A 103 -13.49 -11.18 6.80
C CYS A 103 -12.18 -10.46 7.09
N ALA A 104 -12.30 -9.27 7.64
CA ALA A 104 -11.23 -8.66 8.41
C ALA A 104 -11.46 -8.96 9.90
N LEU A 105 -10.40 -9.29 10.63
CA LEU A 105 -10.52 -9.48 12.08
C LEU A 105 -10.82 -8.17 12.76
N PHE A 106 -10.07 -7.14 12.40
CA PHE A 106 -10.24 -5.78 12.92
C PHE A 106 -10.69 -4.80 11.83
N SER A 107 -11.32 -3.72 12.22
CA SER A 107 -11.67 -2.62 11.33
C SER A 107 -11.47 -1.25 11.98
N LEU A 108 -10.96 -0.34 11.17
CA LEU A 108 -10.90 1.09 11.45
C LEU A 108 -11.48 1.82 10.24
N THR A 109 -12.77 2.07 10.26
CA THR A 109 -13.50 2.60 9.09
C THR A 109 -14.31 3.82 9.47
N ALA A 110 -14.25 4.84 8.61
CA ALA A 110 -15.12 6.01 8.69
C ALA A 110 -16.27 5.90 7.68
N THR A 111 -17.33 6.66 7.90
CA THR A 111 -18.47 6.72 6.99
C THR A 111 -18.28 7.85 6.00
N ALA A 112 -18.43 7.56 4.71
CA ALA A 112 -18.39 8.55 3.65
C ALA A 112 -19.74 9.23 3.47
N THR A 113 -19.72 10.53 3.21
CA THR A 113 -20.89 11.30 2.78
C THR A 113 -20.83 11.51 1.28
N PRO A 114 -21.84 11.09 0.49
CA PRO A 114 -21.86 11.28 -0.96
C PRO A 114 -22.05 12.74 -1.31
N LEU A 115 -21.46 13.15 -2.45
CA LEU A 115 -21.46 14.52 -2.98
C LEU A 115 -21.37 14.49 -4.50
N GLU A 116 -21.95 15.49 -5.16
CA GLU A 116 -21.71 15.79 -6.58
C GLU A 116 -20.91 17.08 -6.71
N LEU A 117 -19.88 17.08 -7.55
CA LEU A 117 -18.97 18.19 -7.72
C LEU A 117 -18.86 18.62 -9.17
N ASP A 118 -18.72 19.94 -9.40
CA ASP A 118 -18.27 20.44 -10.68
C ASP A 118 -16.79 20.07 -10.89
N LYS A 119 -16.51 19.52 -12.05
CA LYS A 119 -15.16 19.13 -12.48
C LYS A 119 -14.15 20.28 -12.46
N ALA A 120 -14.59 21.50 -12.76
CA ALA A 120 -13.74 22.68 -12.75
C ALA A 120 -13.10 22.93 -11.38
N LEU A 121 -13.83 22.64 -10.30
CA LEU A 121 -13.32 22.76 -8.92
C LEU A 121 -12.17 21.79 -8.66
N VAL A 122 -12.24 20.57 -9.21
CA VAL A 122 -11.24 19.53 -9.00
C VAL A 122 -9.89 19.94 -9.60
N ASN A 123 -9.89 20.45 -10.82
CA ASN A 123 -8.65 20.87 -11.47
C ASN A 123 -8.04 22.12 -10.79
N GLY A 124 -8.87 23.02 -10.27
CA GLY A 124 -8.44 24.18 -9.50
C GLY A 124 -8.05 23.86 -8.05
N ARG A 125 -8.47 22.71 -7.53
CA ARG A 125 -8.29 22.29 -6.13
C ARG A 125 -8.82 23.28 -5.10
N ASP A 126 -9.83 24.06 -5.48
CA ASP A 126 -10.49 25.04 -4.62
C ASP A 126 -11.97 24.70 -4.48
N PHE A 127 -12.34 24.19 -3.31
CA PHE A 127 -13.68 23.73 -3.00
C PHE A 127 -14.38 24.60 -1.96
N ARG A 128 -13.86 25.81 -1.70
CA ARG A 128 -14.43 26.74 -0.70
C ARG A 128 -15.84 27.20 -1.02
N SER A 129 -16.26 27.12 -2.27
CA SER A 129 -17.63 27.39 -2.69
C SER A 129 -18.62 26.26 -2.37
N VAL A 130 -18.12 25.09 -1.97
CA VAL A 130 -18.93 23.92 -1.59
C VAL A 130 -19.04 23.90 -0.07
N SER A 131 -20.22 24.17 0.47
CA SER A 131 -20.45 24.37 1.91
C SER A 131 -19.97 23.20 2.76
N GLU A 132 -20.18 21.97 2.27
CA GLU A 132 -19.80 20.70 2.93
C GLU A 132 -18.29 20.51 3.02
N LEU A 133 -17.53 21.16 2.14
CA LEU A 133 -16.07 21.01 2.04
C LEU A 133 -15.31 22.22 2.57
N ALA A 134 -15.98 23.35 2.79
CA ALA A 134 -15.37 24.64 3.05
C ALA A 134 -14.68 24.76 4.42
N GLN A 135 -14.91 23.81 5.34
CA GLN A 135 -14.38 23.90 6.71
C GLN A 135 -13.77 22.57 7.17
N GLY A 136 -12.73 22.69 7.99
CA GLY A 136 -12.04 21.57 8.61
C GLY A 136 -11.19 20.74 7.65
N VAL A 137 -10.75 19.59 8.12
CA VAL A 137 -10.00 18.65 7.29
C VAL A 137 -10.93 17.56 6.75
N LYS A 138 -10.87 17.35 5.45
CA LYS A 138 -11.67 16.33 4.75
C LYS A 138 -10.79 15.45 3.89
N LEU A 139 -11.19 14.20 3.72
CA LEU A 139 -10.73 13.36 2.62
C LEU A 139 -11.81 13.35 1.55
N LEU A 140 -11.53 13.98 0.43
CA LEU A 140 -12.42 13.98 -0.73
C LEU A 140 -12.02 12.85 -1.67
N VAL A 141 -12.94 11.95 -1.94
CA VAL A 141 -12.80 10.85 -2.89
C VAL A 141 -13.60 11.18 -4.14
N LEU A 142 -12.92 11.18 -5.26
CA LEU A 142 -13.49 11.44 -6.59
C LEU A 142 -13.63 10.13 -7.34
N ASN A 143 -14.74 9.92 -8.00
CA ASN A 143 -14.99 8.71 -8.79
C ASN A 143 -15.47 9.08 -10.19
N ASP A 144 -14.89 8.45 -11.21
CA ASP A 144 -15.38 8.54 -12.58
C ASP A 144 -16.30 7.37 -12.87
N LYS A 145 -17.43 7.64 -13.52
CA LYS A 145 -18.35 6.60 -14.01
C LYS A 145 -17.86 5.94 -15.30
N HIS A 146 -16.92 6.60 -16.01
CA HIS A 146 -16.40 6.08 -17.25
C HIS A 146 -15.18 5.20 -16.98
N PRO A 147 -15.07 4.05 -17.65
CA PRO A 147 -13.89 3.20 -17.51
C PRO A 147 -12.63 3.96 -17.89
N TRP A 148 -11.64 4.00 -17.00
CA TRP A 148 -10.32 4.54 -17.30
C TRP A 148 -9.53 3.60 -18.18
N SER A 149 -9.64 2.31 -17.89
CA SER A 149 -9.02 1.26 -18.66
C SER A 149 -9.81 -0.04 -18.53
N GLU A 150 -9.61 -0.94 -19.49
CA GLU A 150 -10.15 -2.30 -19.43
C GLU A 150 -9.00 -3.30 -19.42
N ARG A 151 -9.03 -4.23 -18.48
CA ARG A 151 -8.03 -5.29 -18.44
C ARG A 151 -8.34 -6.32 -19.49
N ARG A 152 -7.52 -6.34 -20.53
CA ARG A 152 -7.66 -7.26 -21.66
C ARG A 152 -7.77 -8.73 -21.21
N GLY A 153 -8.69 -9.45 -21.82
CA GLY A 153 -8.92 -10.88 -21.60
C GLY A 153 -9.58 -11.24 -20.26
N TYR A 154 -9.94 -10.25 -19.45
CA TYR A 154 -10.61 -10.47 -18.16
C TYR A 154 -11.94 -9.74 -18.03
N GLY A 155 -12.27 -8.81 -18.94
CA GLY A 155 -13.49 -8.01 -18.88
C GLY A 155 -13.60 -7.07 -17.68
N TYR A 156 -12.52 -6.88 -16.91
CA TYR A 156 -12.52 -5.98 -15.77
C TYR A 156 -12.31 -4.55 -16.24
N LYS A 157 -13.30 -3.71 -16.01
CA LYS A 157 -13.20 -2.27 -16.19
C LYS A 157 -12.61 -1.64 -14.93
N GLN A 158 -11.62 -0.81 -15.12
CA GLN A 158 -11.05 0.02 -14.05
C GLN A 158 -11.62 1.43 -14.18
N TYR A 159 -12.21 1.89 -13.11
CA TYR A 159 -12.73 3.22 -13.00
C TYR A 159 -11.69 4.11 -12.32
N ARG A 160 -11.61 5.35 -12.75
CA ARG A 160 -10.73 6.29 -12.09
C ARG A 160 -11.31 6.70 -10.74
N ALA A 161 -10.48 6.65 -9.73
CA ALA A 161 -10.72 7.27 -8.45
C ALA A 161 -9.50 8.09 -8.05
N ASP A 162 -9.69 9.22 -7.40
CA ASP A 162 -8.61 10.01 -6.82
C ASP A 162 -8.98 10.41 -5.40
N ILE A 163 -7.96 10.69 -4.59
CA ILE A 163 -8.13 11.19 -3.23
C ILE A 163 -7.46 12.56 -3.09
N ILE A 164 -8.19 13.50 -2.54
CA ILE A 164 -7.69 14.86 -2.24
C ILE A 164 -7.90 15.13 -0.77
N VAL A 165 -6.84 15.48 -0.09
CA VAL A 165 -6.90 15.99 1.30
C VAL A 165 -7.22 17.47 1.23
N LEU A 166 -8.28 17.89 1.88
CA LEU A 166 -8.70 19.29 1.98
C LEU A 166 -8.39 19.83 3.36
N HIS A 167 -8.00 21.09 3.39
CA HIS A 167 -7.98 21.90 4.59
C HIS A 167 -8.73 23.20 4.31
N ASP A 168 -9.84 23.41 4.99
CA ASP A 168 -10.73 24.55 4.77
C ASP A 168 -11.05 24.78 3.28
N GLY A 169 -11.42 23.71 2.61
CA GLY A 169 -11.80 23.70 1.21
C GLY A 169 -10.66 23.77 0.20
N LEU A 170 -9.40 23.89 0.62
CA LEU A 170 -8.24 23.90 -0.27
C LEU A 170 -7.58 22.53 -0.35
N GLY A 171 -7.34 22.04 -1.57
CA GLY A 171 -6.65 20.77 -1.80
C GLY A 171 -5.17 20.84 -1.53
N LEU A 172 -4.68 20.00 -0.60
CA LEU A 172 -3.26 19.88 -0.23
C LEU A 172 -2.45 19.11 -1.28
N ASN A 173 -3.07 18.14 -1.94
CA ASN A 173 -2.44 17.34 -2.99
C ASN A 173 -3.18 17.48 -4.32
N ALA A 174 -2.47 17.14 -5.39
CA ALA A 174 -3.07 17.07 -6.73
C ALA A 174 -3.63 15.66 -7.00
N PRO A 175 -4.62 15.53 -7.88
CA PRO A 175 -4.99 14.25 -8.45
C PRO A 175 -3.79 13.55 -9.10
N VAL A 176 -3.85 12.22 -9.24
CA VAL A 176 -2.78 11.45 -9.90
C VAL A 176 -2.50 11.98 -11.30
N ALA A 177 -3.54 12.35 -12.05
CA ALA A 177 -3.45 12.99 -13.35
C ALA A 177 -4.56 14.02 -13.50
N PRO A 178 -4.48 14.96 -14.47
CA PRO A 178 -5.59 15.86 -14.78
C PRO A 178 -6.88 15.10 -15.11
N TRP A 179 -8.00 15.61 -14.67
CA TRP A 179 -9.30 15.05 -14.97
C TRP A 179 -9.78 15.53 -16.34
N ASN A 180 -9.70 14.65 -17.34
CA ASN A 180 -10.20 14.89 -18.68
C ASN A 180 -11.46 14.05 -18.91
N THR A 181 -12.58 14.47 -18.35
CA THR A 181 -13.86 13.83 -18.63
C THR A 181 -14.74 14.78 -19.44
N ASP A 182 -15.59 14.24 -20.30
CA ASP A 182 -16.60 15.05 -21.02
C ASP A 182 -17.76 15.44 -20.10
N SER A 183 -17.86 14.79 -18.93
CA SER A 183 -18.83 15.12 -17.90
C SER A 183 -18.41 16.37 -17.13
N THR A 184 -19.32 17.28 -16.91
CA THR A 184 -19.12 18.46 -16.06
C THR A 184 -19.27 18.14 -14.57
N VAL A 185 -19.99 17.06 -14.25
CA VAL A 185 -20.29 16.64 -12.88
C VAL A 185 -19.57 15.34 -12.55
N LEU A 186 -18.86 15.32 -11.44
CA LEU A 186 -18.19 14.13 -10.88
C LEU A 186 -18.95 13.62 -9.67
N GLN A 187 -19.03 12.29 -9.56
CA GLN A 187 -19.43 11.66 -8.31
C GLN A 187 -18.28 11.72 -7.33
N ALA A 188 -18.59 12.18 -6.14
CA ALA A 188 -17.63 12.27 -5.06
C ALA A 188 -18.23 11.74 -3.76
N SER A 189 -17.38 11.54 -2.80
CA SER A 189 -17.75 11.38 -1.40
C SER A 189 -16.66 12.02 -0.53
N TYR A 190 -17.02 12.43 0.64
CA TYR A 190 -16.02 12.93 1.58
C TYR A 190 -16.14 12.27 2.95
N TYR A 191 -15.04 12.28 3.67
CA TYR A 191 -14.95 11.86 5.06
C TYR A 191 -14.55 13.07 5.90
N ASP A 192 -15.25 13.30 7.00
CA ASP A 192 -14.80 14.20 8.05
C ASP A 192 -13.62 13.57 8.78
N ILE A 193 -12.52 14.30 8.89
CA ILE A 193 -11.28 13.77 9.40
C ILE A 193 -10.96 14.36 10.75
N ASP A 194 -10.81 13.48 11.73
CA ASP A 194 -10.05 13.79 12.92
C ASP A 194 -8.55 13.69 12.60
N THR A 195 -7.85 14.82 12.74
CA THR A 195 -6.41 14.93 12.45
C THR A 195 -5.50 14.38 13.55
N ALA A 196 -6.07 13.99 14.71
CA ALA A 196 -5.31 13.38 15.78
C ALA A 196 -4.59 12.11 15.30
N ALA A 197 -3.38 11.90 15.80
CA ALA A 197 -2.63 10.70 15.47
C ALA A 197 -3.35 9.45 15.99
N LYS A 198 -3.49 8.46 15.12
CA LYS A 198 -4.08 7.16 15.39
C LYS A 198 -2.99 6.09 15.38
N THR A 199 -3.11 5.11 16.25
CA THR A 199 -2.14 4.03 16.36
C THR A 199 -2.79 2.66 16.49
N PHE A 200 -2.16 1.67 15.84
CA PHE A 200 -2.44 0.25 15.99
C PHE A 200 -1.09 -0.46 16.15
N ARG A 201 -0.81 -1.04 17.32
CA ARG A 201 0.54 -1.50 17.58
C ARG A 201 0.68 -2.69 18.52
N ASN A 202 1.89 -3.29 18.51
CA ASN A 202 2.36 -4.31 19.44
C ASN A 202 1.50 -5.59 19.41
N LEU A 203 1.26 -6.13 18.20
CA LEU A 203 0.48 -7.35 17.98
C LEU A 203 1.29 -8.39 17.21
N THR A 204 1.31 -9.61 17.71
CA THR A 204 1.72 -10.78 16.94
C THR A 204 0.50 -11.63 16.62
N MET A 205 0.23 -11.90 15.34
CA MET A 205 -0.89 -12.74 14.93
C MET A 205 -0.42 -14.00 14.18
N HIS A 206 -0.86 -15.13 14.66
CA HIS A 206 -0.64 -16.43 14.01
C HIS A 206 -1.96 -16.93 13.42
N ARG A 207 -2.02 -17.06 12.10
CA ARG A 207 -3.14 -17.72 11.44
C ARG A 207 -2.90 -19.23 11.50
N THR A 208 -3.85 -19.99 11.99
CA THR A 208 -3.71 -21.44 12.14
C THR A 208 -4.07 -22.19 10.85
N LYS A 209 -3.66 -23.47 10.75
CA LYS A 209 -3.92 -24.31 9.56
C LYS A 209 -5.42 -24.50 9.23
N GLY A 210 -6.31 -24.32 10.21
CA GLY A 210 -7.76 -24.40 10.00
C GLY A 210 -8.36 -23.20 9.28
N CYS A 211 -7.63 -22.12 9.11
CA CYS A 211 -8.09 -20.95 8.37
C CYS A 211 -8.17 -21.25 6.86
N THR A 212 -9.33 -21.58 6.35
CA THR A 212 -9.53 -21.95 4.93
C THR A 212 -9.91 -20.78 4.03
N PHE A 213 -10.04 -19.56 4.56
CA PHE A 213 -10.65 -18.42 3.86
C PHE A 213 -9.80 -17.15 3.89
N ARG A 214 -10.17 -16.19 3.03
CA ARG A 214 -9.57 -14.87 2.91
C ARG A 214 -9.82 -14.07 4.19
N THR A 215 -8.89 -14.09 5.11
CA THR A 215 -8.96 -13.32 6.34
C THR A 215 -7.90 -12.23 6.32
N ASN A 216 -8.32 -10.98 6.29
CA ASN A 216 -7.44 -9.85 6.51
C ASN A 216 -7.20 -9.67 8.02
N LEU A 217 -6.07 -9.10 8.42
CA LEU A 217 -5.88 -8.68 9.80
C LEU A 217 -6.76 -7.46 10.08
N ILE A 218 -6.61 -6.44 9.27
CA ILE A 218 -7.31 -5.17 9.48
C ILE A 218 -7.83 -4.60 8.16
N ASN A 219 -9.05 -4.07 8.21
CA ASN A 219 -9.64 -3.26 7.16
C ASN A 219 -9.65 -1.79 7.58
N ILE A 220 -9.00 -0.94 6.78
CA ILE A 220 -8.83 0.50 7.03
C ILE A 220 -9.51 1.26 5.90
N SER A 221 -10.45 2.14 6.21
CA SER A 221 -11.14 2.95 5.22
C SER A 221 -11.48 4.34 5.73
N GLY A 222 -11.24 5.36 4.91
CA GLY A 222 -11.52 6.75 5.26
C GLY A 222 -10.67 7.25 6.42
N GLN A 223 -9.43 6.77 6.55
CA GLN A 223 -8.56 7.15 7.66
C GLN A 223 -7.49 8.15 7.25
N TYR A 224 -7.06 8.91 8.23
CA TYR A 224 -6.02 9.91 8.12
C TYR A 224 -5.10 9.87 9.33
N ASN A 225 -3.79 10.00 9.11
CA ASN A 225 -2.78 10.06 10.17
C ASN A 225 -2.78 8.83 11.09
N LEU A 226 -2.72 7.64 10.47
CA LEU A 226 -2.69 6.35 11.17
C LEU A 226 -1.30 5.71 11.07
N SER A 227 -0.76 5.29 12.20
CA SER A 227 0.47 4.51 12.29
C SER A 227 0.17 3.08 12.71
N ILE A 228 0.79 2.11 12.03
CA ILE A 228 0.75 0.69 12.34
C ILE A 228 2.18 0.28 12.70
N GLU A 229 2.42 -0.15 13.94
CA GLU A 229 3.75 -0.26 14.50
C GLU A 229 3.96 -1.61 15.20
N ASN A 230 5.12 -2.24 14.96
CA ASN A 230 5.50 -3.48 15.65
C ASN A 230 4.39 -4.55 15.56
N VAL A 231 4.02 -4.88 14.32
CA VAL A 231 2.99 -5.87 14.03
C VAL A 231 3.58 -7.03 13.25
N HIS A 232 3.44 -8.25 13.78
CA HIS A 232 3.95 -9.45 13.15
C HIS A 232 2.80 -10.38 12.79
N VAL A 233 2.71 -10.78 11.52
CA VAL A 233 1.70 -11.72 11.04
C VAL A 233 2.36 -12.93 10.41
N THR A 234 2.04 -14.11 10.92
CA THR A 234 2.47 -15.36 10.29
C THR A 234 1.29 -16.10 9.71
N THR A 235 1.48 -16.63 8.51
CA THR A 235 0.49 -17.43 7.80
C THR A 235 1.08 -18.80 7.49
N PRO A 236 0.43 -19.92 7.86
CA PRO A 236 0.95 -21.24 7.56
C PRO A 236 1.00 -21.46 6.05
N LYS A 237 1.98 -22.27 5.61
CA LYS A 237 2.08 -22.75 4.23
C LYS A 237 0.84 -23.59 3.87
N SER A 238 -0.24 -22.98 3.51
CA SER A 238 -1.48 -23.64 3.10
C SER A 238 -2.06 -22.91 1.91
N LYS A 239 -3.04 -23.50 1.23
CA LYS A 239 -3.76 -22.87 0.10
C LYS A 239 -4.63 -21.68 0.53
N MET A 240 -4.15 -20.87 1.45
CA MET A 240 -4.90 -19.74 1.99
C MET A 240 -4.63 -18.50 1.19
N ILE A 241 -5.70 -17.91 0.73
CA ILE A 241 -5.69 -16.66 -0.02
C ILE A 241 -5.92 -15.52 0.97
N ALA A 242 -5.07 -14.51 0.94
CA ALA A 242 -5.37 -13.23 1.52
C ALA A 242 -5.44 -12.19 0.39
N ASP A 243 -6.53 -11.47 0.28
CA ASP A 243 -6.61 -10.32 -0.63
C ASP A 243 -5.83 -9.10 -0.07
N GLY A 244 -5.13 -9.30 1.02
CA GLY A 244 -4.33 -8.35 1.76
C GLY A 244 -4.46 -8.62 3.25
N ILE A 245 -3.36 -8.84 3.95
CA ILE A 245 -3.39 -8.89 5.42
C ILE A 245 -3.83 -7.53 5.93
N PHE A 246 -3.25 -6.46 5.36
CA PHE A 246 -3.67 -5.08 5.55
C PHE A 246 -4.46 -4.64 4.31
N SER A 247 -5.73 -4.34 4.47
CA SER A 247 -6.60 -3.83 3.42
C SER A 247 -6.90 -2.35 3.68
N LEU A 248 -6.45 -1.49 2.77
CA LEU A 248 -6.60 -0.04 2.89
C LEU A 248 -7.41 0.52 1.73
N SER A 249 -8.31 1.43 2.02
CA SER A 249 -9.04 2.17 0.99
C SER A 249 -9.32 3.62 1.42
N ASN A 250 -9.33 4.53 0.42
CA ASN A 250 -9.74 5.92 0.60
C ASN A 250 -9.09 6.57 1.84
N SER A 251 -7.78 6.43 1.99
CA SER A 251 -7.07 6.84 3.20
C SER A 251 -5.83 7.65 2.85
N ALA A 252 -5.35 8.46 3.80
CA ALA A 252 -4.18 9.29 3.61
C ALA A 252 -3.29 9.35 4.85
N ARG A 253 -1.98 9.56 4.65
CA ARG A 253 -0.97 9.58 5.71
C ARG A 253 -1.01 8.34 6.58
N ILE A 254 -0.83 7.19 5.93
CA ILE A 254 -0.79 5.90 6.60
C ILE A 254 0.65 5.41 6.67
N SER A 255 1.11 5.09 7.87
CA SER A 255 2.48 4.65 8.10
C SER A 255 2.54 3.23 8.66
N PHE A 256 3.55 2.49 8.23
CA PHE A 256 3.88 1.15 8.70
C PHE A 256 5.32 1.13 9.18
N PHE A 257 5.54 0.81 10.45
CA PHE A 257 6.85 0.73 11.06
C PHE A 257 7.07 -0.64 11.70
N ASP A 258 8.19 -1.29 11.37
CA ASP A 258 8.55 -2.59 11.97
C ASP A 258 7.45 -3.64 11.80
N VAL A 259 6.91 -3.75 10.58
CA VAL A 259 5.85 -4.71 10.27
C VAL A 259 6.43 -5.90 9.54
N THR A 260 6.14 -7.10 10.04
CA THR A 260 6.54 -8.35 9.40
C THR A 260 5.31 -9.14 8.99
N VAL A 261 5.27 -9.55 7.72
CA VAL A 261 4.27 -10.47 7.20
C VAL A 261 4.98 -11.70 6.65
N ASP A 262 4.99 -12.77 7.42
CA ASP A 262 5.67 -14.02 7.09
C ASP A 262 4.66 -15.10 6.68
N GLY A 263 5.06 -15.90 5.72
CA GLY A 263 4.28 -17.02 5.24
C GLY A 263 3.99 -16.95 3.75
N THR A 264 3.98 -18.11 3.14
CA THR A 264 3.68 -18.25 1.73
C THR A 264 2.19 -18.11 1.52
N TYR A 265 1.79 -17.04 0.91
CA TYR A 265 0.50 -16.97 0.22
C TYR A 265 0.55 -17.98 -0.91
N SER A 266 -0.50 -18.79 -1.05
CA SER A 266 -0.53 -19.96 -1.91
C SER A 266 0.10 -19.75 -3.29
N GLY A 267 0.85 -20.74 -3.70
CA GLY A 267 1.71 -20.66 -4.86
C GLY A 267 0.97 -20.36 -6.14
N TYR A 268 1.67 -19.73 -7.02
CA TYR A 268 1.38 -19.66 -8.43
C TYR A 268 1.35 -21.09 -8.99
N GLY A 269 0.19 -21.66 -8.99
CA GLY A 269 -0.11 -22.99 -9.52
C GLY A 269 -1.49 -22.96 -10.14
N ALA A 270 -1.93 -24.05 -10.73
CA ALA A 270 -3.15 -24.17 -11.53
C ALA A 270 -4.47 -23.66 -10.90
N THR A 271 -4.46 -23.09 -9.71
CA THR A 271 -5.64 -22.70 -8.93
C THR A 271 -5.90 -21.21 -8.80
N ARG A 272 -5.12 -20.31 -9.42
CA ARG A 272 -5.33 -18.85 -9.41
C ARG A 272 -5.38 -18.19 -8.01
N ASP A 273 -4.67 -18.71 -7.07
CA ASP A 273 -4.68 -18.20 -5.70
C ASP A 273 -3.69 -17.03 -5.58
N TYR A 274 -4.20 -15.82 -5.53
CA TYR A 274 -3.42 -14.59 -5.41
C TYR A 274 -3.47 -14.10 -3.96
N GLY A 275 -2.33 -13.84 -3.35
CA GLY A 275 -2.25 -13.28 -2.01
C GLY A 275 -1.32 -12.08 -1.96
N TYR A 276 -1.72 -11.07 -1.21
CA TYR A 276 -0.93 -9.87 -0.93
C TYR A 276 -0.78 -9.67 0.57
N ALA A 277 0.33 -9.08 1.01
CA ALA A 277 0.45 -8.58 2.38
C ALA A 277 -0.36 -7.29 2.53
N PHE A 278 -0.24 -6.40 1.55
CA PHE A 278 -0.93 -5.12 1.52
C PHE A 278 -1.80 -5.01 0.27
N SER A 279 -3.08 -4.78 0.46
CA SER A 279 -4.03 -4.40 -0.61
C SER A 279 -4.45 -2.97 -0.39
N MET A 280 -4.09 -2.09 -1.33
CA MET A 280 -4.34 -0.66 -1.19
C MET A 280 -5.08 -0.13 -2.40
N ASN A 281 -6.15 0.62 -2.15
CA ASN A 281 -6.95 1.24 -3.19
C ASN A 281 -7.23 2.69 -2.82
N ASN A 282 -6.79 3.61 -3.65
CA ASN A 282 -7.03 5.03 -3.45
C ASN A 282 -6.41 5.53 -2.13
N VAL A 283 -5.06 5.49 -2.06
CA VAL A 283 -4.29 5.90 -0.88
C VAL A 283 -3.27 6.96 -1.28
N TRP A 284 -3.23 8.03 -0.52
CA TRP A 284 -2.26 9.10 -0.67
C TRP A 284 -1.33 9.18 0.55
N ASP A 285 -0.02 9.38 0.31
CA ASP A 285 1.01 9.56 1.33
C ASP A 285 1.10 8.34 2.27
N ALA A 286 1.50 7.20 1.67
CA ALA A 286 1.77 5.96 2.39
C ALA A 286 3.27 5.80 2.66
N HIS A 287 3.63 5.52 3.91
CA HIS A 287 4.99 5.37 4.36
C HIS A 287 5.23 3.97 4.94
N PHE A 288 6.28 3.30 4.49
CA PHE A 288 6.69 1.98 4.96
C PHE A 288 8.14 2.04 5.39
N GLN A 289 8.43 1.66 6.62
CA GLN A 289 9.80 1.63 7.13
C GLN A 289 10.08 0.33 7.86
N ARG A 290 11.16 -0.36 7.47
CA ARG A 290 11.56 -1.66 7.99
C ARG A 290 10.44 -2.70 7.91
N VAL A 291 9.73 -2.70 6.79
CA VAL A 291 8.72 -3.72 6.50
C VAL A 291 9.40 -4.92 5.87
N VAL A 292 9.19 -6.07 6.47
CA VAL A 292 9.66 -7.35 5.94
C VAL A 292 8.46 -8.18 5.54
N ALA A 293 8.34 -8.47 4.26
CA ALA A 293 7.20 -9.23 3.80
C ALA A 293 7.55 -10.14 2.61
N ASP A 294 7.19 -11.39 2.75
CA ASP A 294 7.33 -12.42 1.73
C ASP A 294 5.96 -12.98 1.35
N GLY A 295 5.64 -12.94 0.08
CA GLY A 295 4.40 -13.47 -0.44
C GLY A 295 4.60 -14.12 -1.81
N ASN A 296 4.00 -15.27 -2.06
CA ASN A 296 4.18 -16.01 -3.32
C ASN A 296 3.76 -15.22 -4.56
N TRP A 297 2.75 -14.38 -4.47
CA TRP A 297 2.33 -13.53 -5.58
C TRP A 297 2.99 -12.16 -5.54
N GLY A 298 2.96 -11.50 -4.42
CA GLY A 298 3.55 -10.20 -4.21
C GLY A 298 3.19 -9.62 -2.86
N VAL A 299 4.01 -8.68 -2.38
CA VAL A 299 3.75 -8.02 -1.11
C VAL A 299 2.62 -7.01 -1.25
N PHE A 300 2.67 -6.22 -2.31
CA PHE A 300 1.71 -5.15 -2.56
C PHE A 300 0.83 -5.47 -3.77
N GLY A 301 -0.48 -5.35 -3.61
CA GLY A 301 -1.46 -5.29 -4.69
C GLY A 301 -2.22 -3.98 -4.59
N THR A 302 -1.91 -3.02 -5.46
CA THR A 302 -2.40 -1.66 -5.30
C THR A 302 -3.05 -1.10 -6.56
N ASN A 303 -3.99 -0.19 -6.35
CA ASN A 303 -4.57 0.64 -7.38
C ASN A 303 -4.66 2.06 -6.84
N ASN A 304 -4.41 3.06 -7.68
CA ASN A 304 -4.50 4.46 -7.32
C ASN A 304 -3.71 4.78 -6.03
N LEU A 305 -2.42 4.67 -6.15
CA LEU A 305 -1.50 4.93 -5.06
C LEU A 305 -0.62 6.12 -5.43
N SER A 306 -0.53 7.11 -4.56
CA SER A 306 0.32 8.27 -4.81
C SER A 306 1.10 8.69 -3.58
N HIS A 307 2.28 9.26 -3.80
CA HIS A 307 3.19 9.67 -2.73
C HIS A 307 3.53 8.53 -1.78
N THR A 308 4.09 7.45 -2.32
CA THR A 308 4.42 6.26 -1.54
C THR A 308 5.91 6.16 -1.31
N GLN A 309 6.31 5.94 -0.07
CA GLN A 309 7.69 5.87 0.36
C GLN A 309 7.97 4.55 1.08
N LEU A 310 9.02 3.86 0.65
CA LEU A 310 9.51 2.64 1.30
C LEU A 310 10.97 2.85 1.72
N PHE A 311 11.26 2.69 3.00
CA PHE A 311 12.60 2.83 3.57
C PHE A 311 13.03 1.54 4.26
N ASP A 312 14.22 1.03 3.92
CA ASP A 312 14.83 -0.15 4.55
C ASP A 312 13.90 -1.37 4.59
N CYS A 313 13.10 -1.56 3.55
CA CYS A 313 12.16 -2.68 3.44
C CYS A 313 12.80 -3.88 2.73
N ASP A 314 12.41 -5.10 3.13
CA ASP A 314 12.76 -6.34 2.43
C ASP A 314 11.48 -7.01 1.93
N ILE A 315 11.22 -6.90 0.62
CA ILE A 315 9.95 -7.29 0.01
C ILE A 315 10.15 -8.05 -1.29
N ASN A 316 9.21 -8.89 -1.65
CA ASN A 316 9.34 -9.67 -2.88
C ASN A 316 8.71 -9.03 -4.12
N ARG A 317 7.82 -8.10 -4.01
CA ARG A 317 7.19 -7.41 -5.16
C ARG A 317 6.37 -6.23 -4.72
N PHE A 318 6.51 -5.14 -5.46
CA PHE A 318 5.61 -4.01 -5.36
C PHE A 318 4.83 -3.86 -6.66
N ASP A 319 3.50 -3.85 -6.61
CA ASP A 319 2.63 -3.88 -7.79
C ASP A 319 1.57 -2.77 -7.74
N ILE A 320 1.60 -1.89 -8.73
CA ILE A 320 0.54 -0.91 -8.98
C ILE A 320 -0.18 -1.33 -10.26
N HIS A 321 -1.39 -1.85 -10.12
CA HIS A 321 -2.14 -2.41 -11.23
C HIS A 321 -2.70 -1.37 -12.17
N CYS A 322 -3.21 -0.28 -11.65
CA CYS A 322 -3.66 0.83 -12.46
C CYS A 322 -3.46 2.14 -11.72
N TYR A 323 -2.89 3.05 -12.44
CA TYR A 323 -2.36 4.35 -12.13
C TYR A 323 -1.81 4.57 -10.71
N GLY A 324 -0.70 5.23 -10.69
CA GLY A 324 -0.02 5.69 -9.47
C GLY A 324 0.75 6.97 -9.77
N ARG A 325 1.28 7.57 -8.73
CA ARG A 325 2.10 8.78 -8.85
C ARG A 325 3.13 8.83 -7.75
N ASP A 326 4.36 9.15 -8.12
CA ASP A 326 5.46 9.39 -7.21
C ASP A 326 5.68 8.28 -6.18
N VAL A 327 6.65 7.44 -6.43
CA VAL A 327 7.02 6.29 -5.60
C VAL A 327 8.51 6.32 -5.33
N TRP A 328 8.90 6.26 -4.08
CA TRP A 328 10.30 6.28 -3.65
C TRP A 328 10.63 5.04 -2.82
N LEU A 329 11.72 4.37 -3.20
CA LEU A 329 12.27 3.24 -2.46
C LEU A 329 13.72 3.56 -2.11
N LYS A 330 14.05 3.54 -0.82
CA LYS A 330 15.41 3.80 -0.34
C LYS A 330 15.90 2.70 0.58
N GLY A 331 17.11 2.18 0.31
CA GLY A 331 17.72 1.11 1.10
C GLY A 331 16.95 -0.21 1.06
N CYS A 332 16.03 -0.38 0.10
CA CYS A 332 15.16 -1.55 0.04
C CYS A 332 15.83 -2.74 -0.66
N THR A 333 15.50 -3.93 -0.18
CA THR A 333 15.80 -5.19 -0.89
C THR A 333 14.53 -5.71 -1.57
N LEU A 334 14.61 -5.92 -2.90
CA LEU A 334 13.52 -6.49 -3.68
C LEU A 334 13.94 -7.86 -4.20
N ARG A 335 13.09 -8.87 -4.00
CA ARG A 335 13.44 -10.28 -4.26
C ARG A 335 12.45 -10.99 -5.17
N GLN A 336 12.95 -11.98 -5.94
CA GLN A 336 12.20 -13.06 -6.60
C GLN A 336 11.17 -12.64 -7.66
N ARG A 337 10.61 -11.45 -7.59
CA ARG A 337 9.61 -10.95 -8.55
C ARG A 337 9.85 -9.49 -8.82
N GLN A 338 9.63 -9.11 -10.08
CA GLN A 338 9.77 -7.72 -10.50
C GLN A 338 8.69 -6.82 -9.89
N THR A 339 9.07 -5.62 -9.51
CA THR A 339 8.13 -4.52 -9.30
C THR A 339 7.35 -4.27 -10.59
N GLN A 340 6.05 -4.07 -10.53
CA GLN A 340 5.21 -3.89 -11.72
C GLN A 340 4.34 -2.65 -11.60
N PHE A 341 4.42 -1.80 -12.61
CA PHE A 341 3.59 -0.61 -12.68
C PHE A 341 2.81 -0.55 -13.99
N ALA A 342 1.59 -0.04 -13.88
CA ALA A 342 0.77 0.33 -15.01
C ALA A 342 0.25 1.75 -14.81
N SER A 343 0.30 2.59 -15.84
CA SER A 343 -0.22 3.96 -15.82
C SER A 343 0.35 4.82 -14.69
N MET A 344 1.68 4.94 -14.62
CA MET A 344 2.36 5.80 -13.65
C MET A 344 2.48 7.24 -14.13
N TYR A 345 2.53 8.16 -13.17
CA TYR A 345 2.83 9.58 -13.34
C TYR A 345 3.96 9.99 -12.38
N GLY A 346 4.63 11.10 -12.68
CA GLY A 346 5.72 11.62 -11.85
C GLY A 346 6.96 10.75 -11.90
N THR A 347 7.50 10.35 -10.76
CA THR A 347 8.78 9.64 -10.65
C THR A 347 8.63 8.32 -9.90
N VAL A 348 9.36 7.31 -10.37
CA VAL A 348 9.65 6.08 -9.63
C VAL A 348 11.13 6.09 -9.33
N GLU A 349 11.49 6.27 -8.08
CA GLU A 349 12.89 6.42 -7.65
C GLU A 349 13.33 5.26 -6.78
N TYR A 350 14.51 4.72 -7.08
CA TYR A 350 15.21 3.73 -6.28
C TYR A 350 16.56 4.32 -5.85
N ASP A 351 16.76 4.50 -4.56
CA ASP A 351 18.01 4.96 -3.96
C ASP A 351 18.61 3.84 -3.10
N SER A 352 19.84 3.43 -3.40
CA SER A 352 20.57 2.41 -2.63
C SER A 352 19.80 1.07 -2.49
N CYS A 353 19.00 0.73 -3.48
CA CYS A 353 18.19 -0.49 -3.48
C CYS A 353 18.97 -1.70 -4.00
N HIS A 354 18.62 -2.89 -3.51
CA HIS A 354 19.22 -4.16 -3.92
C HIS A 354 18.17 -5.06 -4.59
N PHE A 355 18.42 -5.44 -5.85
CA PHE A 355 17.54 -6.30 -6.65
C PHE A 355 18.14 -7.70 -6.76
N ILE A 356 17.47 -8.70 -6.16
CA ILE A 356 17.93 -10.09 -6.06
C ILE A 356 16.95 -11.01 -6.77
N ASP A 357 17.42 -11.71 -7.81
CA ASP A 357 16.61 -12.62 -8.63
C ASP A 357 15.30 -11.99 -9.13
N CYS A 358 15.37 -10.72 -9.54
CA CYS A 358 14.24 -9.99 -10.10
C CYS A 358 14.71 -8.95 -11.11
N ILE A 359 13.81 -8.50 -11.98
CA ILE A 359 13.99 -7.27 -12.75
C ILE A 359 13.57 -6.08 -11.89
N PRO A 360 14.35 -4.99 -11.83
CA PRO A 360 13.99 -3.82 -11.05
C PRO A 360 12.57 -3.31 -11.30
N LEU A 361 12.19 -3.19 -12.58
CA LEU A 361 10.86 -2.70 -12.93
C LEU A 361 10.28 -3.39 -14.16
N ARG A 362 8.99 -3.72 -14.10
CA ARG A 362 8.18 -4.15 -15.23
C ARG A 362 7.07 -3.16 -15.51
N ILE A 363 7.01 -2.64 -16.73
CA ILE A 363 5.92 -1.79 -17.20
C ILE A 363 4.85 -2.68 -17.83
N ARG A 364 3.62 -2.58 -17.32
CA ARG A 364 2.51 -3.43 -17.77
C ARG A 364 1.69 -2.74 -18.85
N SER A 365 1.37 -3.49 -19.89
CA SER A 365 0.45 -3.05 -20.95
C SER A 365 -1.03 -3.32 -20.64
N SER A 366 -1.30 -4.27 -19.72
CA SER A 366 -2.65 -4.81 -19.51
C SER A 366 -3.68 -3.83 -18.95
N TYR A 367 -3.28 -2.59 -18.68
CA TYR A 367 -4.14 -1.51 -18.18
C TYR A 367 -3.91 -0.21 -18.96
N ASN A 368 -3.50 -0.30 -20.23
CA ASN A 368 -3.21 0.87 -21.06
C ASN A 368 -2.15 1.78 -20.42
N ALA A 369 -0.98 1.22 -20.16
CA ALA A 369 0.09 1.81 -19.38
C ALA A 369 0.86 2.95 -20.09
N TYR A 370 0.20 3.74 -20.92
CA TYR A 370 0.78 4.86 -21.64
C TYR A 370 0.79 6.12 -20.79
N THR A 371 1.74 6.23 -19.90
CA THR A 371 1.84 7.44 -19.07
C THR A 371 3.27 7.90 -18.96
N PRO A 372 3.52 9.22 -19.01
CA PRO A 372 4.84 9.78 -18.84
C PRO A 372 5.25 9.69 -17.38
N PHE A 373 6.37 9.02 -17.12
CA PHE A 373 7.02 9.04 -15.81
C PHE A 373 8.51 8.82 -15.97
N ASP A 374 9.28 9.17 -14.97
CA ASP A 374 10.70 8.91 -14.93
C ASP A 374 11.00 7.71 -14.01
N ILE A 375 11.90 6.85 -14.46
CA ILE A 375 12.49 5.79 -13.63
C ILE A 375 13.90 6.26 -13.29
N VAL A 376 14.16 6.49 -12.03
CA VAL A 376 15.43 7.00 -11.52
C VAL A 376 16.04 5.96 -10.58
N MET A 377 17.31 5.62 -10.79
CA MET A 377 18.04 4.66 -9.95
C MET A 377 19.37 5.27 -9.53
N HIS A 378 19.57 5.41 -8.21
CA HIS A 378 20.82 5.91 -7.63
C HIS A 378 21.47 4.84 -6.76
N ASP A 379 22.76 4.63 -6.92
CA ASP A 379 23.61 3.77 -6.08
C ASP A 379 23.05 2.36 -5.81
N CYS A 380 22.27 1.82 -6.76
CA CYS A 380 21.62 0.54 -6.63
C CYS A 380 22.56 -0.64 -6.88
N THR A 381 22.18 -1.81 -6.39
CA THR A 381 22.82 -3.09 -6.70
C THR A 381 21.86 -4.01 -7.45
N PHE A 382 22.30 -4.57 -8.56
CA PHE A 382 21.50 -5.49 -9.37
C PHE A 382 22.23 -6.82 -9.60
N GLU A 383 21.65 -7.92 -9.11
CA GLU A 383 22.16 -9.27 -9.34
C GLU A 383 21.58 -9.83 -10.63
N LEU A 384 22.42 -9.90 -11.68
CA LEU A 384 22.02 -10.50 -12.95
C LEU A 384 21.79 -12.01 -12.79
N THR A 385 20.80 -12.51 -13.50
CA THR A 385 20.59 -13.95 -13.68
C THR A 385 20.36 -14.24 -15.17
N PRO A 386 20.47 -15.50 -15.63
CA PRO A 386 20.12 -15.86 -17.00
C PRO A 386 18.67 -15.49 -17.37
N ARG A 387 17.80 -15.43 -16.37
CA ARG A 387 16.39 -15.05 -16.53
C ARG A 387 16.16 -13.54 -16.45
N TYR A 388 16.94 -12.85 -15.60
CA TYR A 388 16.79 -11.44 -15.33
C TYR A 388 18.10 -10.71 -15.60
N HIS A 389 18.20 -10.14 -16.80
CA HIS A 389 19.39 -9.46 -17.30
C HIS A 389 19.07 -8.13 -18.00
N ALA A 390 17.90 -7.56 -17.68
CA ALA A 390 17.50 -6.23 -18.11
C ALA A 390 17.07 -5.38 -16.90
N LEU A 391 17.31 -4.07 -16.97
CA LEU A 391 16.91 -3.14 -15.90
C LEU A 391 15.39 -2.91 -15.90
N VAL A 392 14.82 -2.78 -17.09
CA VAL A 392 13.37 -2.58 -17.25
C VAL A 392 12.82 -3.63 -18.21
N ASN A 393 11.68 -4.16 -17.86
CA ASN A 393 10.92 -5.06 -18.68
C ASN A 393 9.64 -4.36 -19.15
N VAL A 394 9.44 -4.27 -20.46
CA VAL A 394 8.27 -3.59 -21.04
C VAL A 394 7.35 -4.61 -21.67
N MET A 395 6.13 -4.73 -21.18
CA MET A 395 5.12 -5.58 -21.81
C MET A 395 4.66 -4.96 -23.13
N LEU A 396 4.46 -5.80 -24.15
CA LEU A 396 3.92 -5.38 -25.43
C LEU A 396 2.53 -4.77 -25.27
N LEU A 397 2.30 -3.70 -26.01
CA LEU A 397 1.04 -2.98 -26.01
C LEU A 397 0.11 -3.52 -27.09
N ASP A 398 -1.13 -3.55 -26.78
CA ASP A 398 -2.18 -3.78 -27.78
C ASP A 398 -2.85 -2.45 -28.10
N THR A 399 -2.59 -1.97 -29.30
CA THR A 399 -3.11 -0.68 -29.77
C THR A 399 -4.58 -0.74 -30.11
N ALA A 400 -5.12 -1.93 -30.39
CA ALA A 400 -6.50 -2.09 -30.81
C ALA A 400 -7.51 -1.74 -29.69
N ASP A 401 -7.11 -1.89 -28.43
CA ASP A 401 -7.98 -1.72 -27.27
C ASP A 401 -7.63 -0.47 -26.44
N ASN A 402 -6.85 0.47 -26.98
CA ASN A 402 -6.50 1.68 -26.23
C ASN A 402 -7.65 2.70 -26.28
N PRO A 403 -8.38 2.94 -25.15
CA PRO A 403 -9.44 3.93 -25.08
C PRO A 403 -8.91 5.38 -25.14
N ARG A 404 -7.58 5.56 -25.17
CA ARG A 404 -6.91 6.85 -25.19
C ARG A 404 -5.91 6.97 -26.32
N PRO A 405 -6.39 7.08 -27.56
CA PRO A 405 -5.51 7.20 -28.73
C PRO A 405 -4.57 8.40 -28.67
N GLU A 406 -4.95 9.46 -27.95
CA GLU A 406 -4.13 10.66 -27.76
C GLU A 406 -2.86 10.40 -26.92
N LEU A 407 -2.82 9.33 -26.14
CA LEU A 407 -1.64 8.96 -25.34
C LEU A 407 -0.67 8.02 -26.06
N LYS A 408 -0.98 7.57 -27.27
CA LYS A 408 -0.19 6.56 -27.99
C LYS A 408 1.25 6.95 -28.30
N GLU A 409 1.51 8.23 -28.55
CA GLU A 409 2.79 8.64 -29.16
C GLU A 409 3.81 9.25 -28.18
N LYS A 410 3.47 9.53 -26.93
CA LYS A 410 4.30 10.39 -26.08
C LYS A 410 4.51 9.90 -24.63
N CYS A 411 4.18 8.68 -24.29
CA CYS A 411 3.96 8.32 -22.88
C CYS A 411 4.83 7.16 -22.38
N TRP A 412 6.08 7.09 -22.82
CA TRP A 412 7.01 6.11 -22.32
C TRP A 412 7.96 6.73 -21.29
N PRO A 413 8.33 5.97 -20.23
CA PRO A 413 9.22 6.49 -19.22
C PRO A 413 10.60 6.81 -19.78
N ASN A 414 11.30 7.71 -19.09
CA ASN A 414 12.75 7.80 -19.19
C ASN A 414 13.37 6.85 -18.16
N LEU A 415 14.53 6.30 -18.45
CA LEU A 415 15.35 5.49 -17.55
C LEU A 415 16.66 6.22 -17.28
N LEU A 416 16.83 6.69 -16.05
CA LEU A 416 17.98 7.44 -15.59
C LEU A 416 18.66 6.63 -14.49
N VAL A 417 19.89 6.16 -14.73
CA VAL A 417 20.66 5.35 -13.77
C VAL A 417 21.99 6.03 -13.51
N ASP A 418 22.25 6.33 -12.25
CA ASP A 418 23.52 6.89 -11.80
C ASP A 418 24.05 6.13 -10.58
N GLY A 419 25.20 5.50 -10.71
CA GLY A 419 25.79 4.71 -9.65
C GLY A 419 25.12 3.35 -9.46
N MET A 420 25.34 2.40 -10.36
CA MET A 420 24.83 1.03 -10.20
C MET A 420 25.95 0.01 -10.12
N THR A 421 25.93 -0.84 -9.10
CA THR A 421 26.77 -2.04 -9.05
C THR A 421 26.01 -3.23 -9.62
N VAL A 422 26.52 -3.79 -10.71
CA VAL A 422 25.93 -4.97 -11.38
C VAL A 422 26.74 -6.21 -11.02
N ILE A 423 26.14 -7.17 -10.34
CA ILE A 423 26.75 -8.46 -10.02
C ILE A 423 26.48 -9.42 -11.18
N VAL A 424 27.55 -9.81 -11.88
CA VAL A 424 27.50 -10.55 -13.13
C VAL A 424 27.94 -12.00 -12.90
N PRO A 425 27.06 -13.00 -12.92
CA PRO A 425 27.45 -14.41 -12.87
C PRO A 425 28.13 -14.84 -14.17
N TRP A 426 28.86 -15.96 -14.12
CA TRP A 426 29.58 -16.48 -15.32
C TRP A 426 28.67 -16.86 -16.48
N THR A 427 27.42 -17.13 -16.20
CA THR A 427 26.40 -17.56 -17.18
C THR A 427 25.77 -16.39 -17.94
N VAL A 428 26.05 -15.13 -17.55
CA VAL A 428 25.47 -13.93 -18.20
C VAL A 428 26.55 -13.15 -18.91
N GLY A 429 26.36 -12.93 -20.20
CA GLY A 429 27.31 -12.24 -21.06
C GLY A 429 26.92 -10.83 -21.50
N LYS A 430 25.72 -10.36 -21.16
CA LYS A 430 25.21 -9.04 -21.57
C LYS A 430 24.25 -8.48 -20.52
N LEU A 431 24.20 -7.15 -20.40
CA LEU A 431 23.18 -6.40 -19.70
C LEU A 431 22.36 -5.63 -20.74
N TYR A 432 21.05 -5.59 -20.55
CA TYR A 432 20.16 -4.77 -21.38
C TYR A 432 19.56 -3.64 -20.55
N ALA A 433 19.42 -2.45 -21.16
CA ALA A 433 18.72 -1.35 -20.51
C ALA A 433 17.24 -1.69 -20.39
N TYR A 434 16.62 -2.24 -21.42
CA TYR A 434 15.28 -2.78 -21.32
C TYR A 434 15.07 -4.01 -22.22
N ASP A 435 14.10 -4.84 -21.82
CA ASP A 435 13.69 -6.03 -22.53
C ASP A 435 12.18 -5.98 -22.79
N PRO A 436 11.74 -5.93 -24.05
CA PRO A 436 10.33 -6.12 -24.38
C PRO A 436 9.95 -7.56 -24.02
N CYS A 437 9.11 -7.67 -22.99
CA CYS A 437 8.63 -8.95 -22.49
C CYS A 437 7.47 -9.38 -23.36
N ASP A 438 7.59 -10.46 -24.04
CA ASP A 438 6.58 -11.40 -24.50
C ASP A 438 6.79 -11.89 -25.93
N ASN A 439 6.19 -13.03 -26.21
CA ASN A 439 6.19 -13.73 -27.49
C ASN A 439 5.84 -12.80 -28.65
N LEU A 440 6.85 -12.29 -29.34
CA LEU A 440 6.77 -11.51 -30.56
C LEU A 440 6.09 -12.23 -31.74
N LYS A 441 5.43 -13.33 -31.49
CA LYS A 441 4.70 -14.08 -32.51
C LYS A 441 3.50 -13.32 -33.10
N ASP A 442 3.05 -12.25 -32.43
CA ASP A 442 1.98 -11.41 -32.93
C ASP A 442 2.51 -10.03 -33.33
N LEU A 443 2.98 -9.93 -34.55
CA LEU A 443 3.49 -8.70 -35.17
C LEU A 443 2.45 -7.57 -35.32
N ARG A 444 1.21 -7.80 -34.93
CA ARG A 444 0.15 -6.78 -34.93
C ARG A 444 0.18 -5.89 -33.69
N ARG A 445 1.07 -6.16 -32.74
CA ARG A 445 1.21 -5.37 -31.51
C ARG A 445 2.31 -4.34 -31.70
N GLU A 446 2.04 -3.11 -31.34
CA GLU A 446 3.07 -2.08 -31.24
C GLU A 446 4.03 -2.43 -30.10
N ILE A 447 5.32 -2.35 -30.36
CA ILE A 447 6.34 -2.55 -29.35
C ILE A 447 6.53 -1.23 -28.62
N GLY A 448 6.29 -1.27 -27.30
CA GLY A 448 6.62 -0.15 -26.45
C GLY A 448 8.13 0.00 -26.28
N TYR A 449 8.59 1.22 -26.29
CA TYR A 449 10.00 1.54 -26.04
C TYR A 449 10.14 2.71 -25.08
N ILE A 450 11.30 2.77 -24.43
CA ILE A 450 11.65 3.84 -23.51
C ILE A 450 12.12 5.04 -24.31
N ASN A 451 11.70 6.27 -23.97
CA ASN A 451 12.07 7.48 -24.71
C ASN A 451 13.56 7.79 -24.61
N ARG A 452 14.10 7.73 -23.40
CA ARG A 452 15.47 8.10 -23.10
C ARG A 452 16.06 7.11 -22.09
N VAL A 453 17.30 6.71 -22.32
CA VAL A 453 18.08 5.88 -21.41
C VAL A 453 19.43 6.56 -21.16
N GLU A 454 19.70 6.91 -19.93
CA GLU A 454 21.00 7.36 -19.47
C GLU A 454 21.55 6.41 -18.41
N LEU A 455 22.74 5.88 -18.65
CA LEU A 455 23.43 4.99 -17.73
C LEU A 455 24.78 5.63 -17.39
N LYS A 456 24.95 6.03 -16.11
CA LYS A 456 26.17 6.66 -15.58
C LYS A 456 26.74 5.84 -14.44
N ASN A 457 28.06 5.83 -14.32
CA ASN A 457 28.77 5.23 -13.18
C ASN A 457 28.42 3.74 -12.96
N ILE A 458 28.29 2.96 -14.03
CA ILE A 458 27.97 1.54 -13.95
C ILE A 458 29.19 0.69 -13.62
N LYS A 459 29.21 0.11 -12.43
CA LYS A 459 30.28 -0.79 -11.98
C LYS A 459 29.84 -2.24 -12.11
N MET A 460 30.64 -3.06 -12.76
CA MET A 460 30.34 -4.48 -12.93
C MET A 460 31.35 -5.35 -12.17
N VAL A 461 30.85 -6.31 -11.40
CA VAL A 461 31.66 -7.24 -10.63
C VAL A 461 31.14 -8.67 -10.73
N ARG A 462 32.03 -9.64 -10.57
CA ARG A 462 31.65 -11.04 -10.35
C ARG A 462 31.09 -11.21 -8.92
N PRO A 463 30.37 -12.30 -8.61
CA PRO A 463 29.96 -12.61 -7.24
C PRO A 463 31.13 -12.65 -6.23
N SER A 464 32.34 -12.87 -6.71
CA SER A 464 33.57 -12.81 -5.89
C SER A 464 34.07 -11.37 -5.63
N GLY A 465 33.41 -10.34 -6.12
CA GLY A 465 33.85 -8.95 -6.08
C GLY A 465 34.87 -8.56 -7.16
N ARG A 466 35.38 -9.53 -7.96
CA ARG A 466 36.36 -9.23 -9.02
C ARG A 466 35.73 -8.39 -10.12
N PRO A 467 36.34 -7.28 -10.53
CA PRO A 467 35.87 -6.47 -11.65
C PRO A 467 35.70 -7.30 -12.94
N VAL A 468 34.67 -7.01 -13.68
CA VAL A 468 34.39 -7.61 -14.99
C VAL A 468 33.75 -6.55 -15.88
N LYS A 469 33.88 -6.72 -17.18
CA LYS A 469 33.20 -5.88 -18.16
C LYS A 469 32.41 -6.76 -19.12
N ILE A 470 31.12 -6.54 -19.24
CA ILE A 470 30.26 -7.13 -20.26
C ILE A 470 29.57 -6.01 -21.05
N PRO A 471 29.18 -6.25 -22.31
CA PRO A 471 28.47 -5.26 -23.11
C PRO A 471 27.14 -4.86 -22.47
N ILE A 472 26.88 -3.56 -22.47
CA ILE A 472 25.55 -3.02 -22.20
C ILE A 472 24.88 -2.72 -23.54
N LYS A 473 23.69 -3.22 -23.73
CA LYS A 473 22.89 -3.00 -24.92
C LYS A 473 21.58 -2.32 -24.58
N LEU A 474 21.05 -1.54 -25.53
CA LEU A 474 19.77 -0.86 -25.34
C LEU A 474 18.65 -1.88 -25.07
N THR A 475 18.51 -2.87 -25.96
CA THR A 475 17.40 -3.84 -25.91
C THR A 475 17.80 -5.20 -26.50
N THR A 476 17.00 -6.21 -26.20
CA THR A 476 17.10 -7.55 -26.80
C THR A 476 16.58 -7.59 -28.23
N HIS A 477 15.82 -6.58 -28.70
CA HIS A 477 15.11 -6.60 -29.97
C HIS A 477 15.73 -5.71 -31.04
N GLU A 478 15.84 -6.26 -32.25
CA GLU A 478 16.38 -5.59 -33.44
C GLU A 478 15.35 -4.68 -34.15
N PHE A 479 14.06 -4.71 -33.71
CA PHE A 479 12.95 -4.00 -34.37
C PHE A 479 12.69 -2.58 -33.85
N ILE A 480 13.50 -2.07 -32.96
CA ILE A 480 13.35 -0.68 -32.52
C ILE A 480 13.95 0.22 -33.60
N PRO A 481 13.20 1.21 -34.13
CA PRO A 481 13.73 2.11 -35.13
C PRO A 481 15.02 2.76 -34.63
N GLU A 482 16.02 2.78 -35.47
CA GLU A 482 17.30 3.48 -35.24
C GLU A 482 16.93 4.93 -34.89
N ASN A 483 17.39 5.46 -33.76
CA ASN A 483 17.07 6.77 -33.22
C ASN A 483 15.66 6.95 -32.54
N ALA A 484 14.88 5.90 -32.37
CA ALA A 484 13.63 6.01 -31.60
C ALA A 484 13.87 6.24 -30.09
N VAL A 485 15.08 5.88 -29.61
CA VAL A 485 15.47 5.99 -28.21
C VAL A 485 16.78 6.75 -28.10
N GLU A 486 16.80 7.81 -27.27
CA GLU A 486 18.03 8.47 -26.88
C GLU A 486 18.79 7.57 -25.89
N PHE A 487 19.97 7.08 -26.25
CA PHE A 487 20.75 6.14 -25.45
C PHE A 487 22.16 6.64 -25.20
N THR A 488 22.49 6.91 -23.94
CA THR A 488 23.82 7.34 -23.47
C THR A 488 24.37 6.43 -22.39
N ILE A 489 25.68 6.17 -22.45
CA ILE A 489 26.45 5.45 -21.41
C ILE A 489 27.68 6.28 -21.10
N GLU A 490 27.84 6.69 -19.84
CA GLU A 490 28.99 7.48 -19.34
C GLU A 490 29.73 6.73 -18.22
#